data_d34cd338aa3555e2ff33a6eeb84bcd60
#
_entry.id   d34cd338aa3555e2ff33a6eeb84bcd60
#
_cell.length_a   1.000
_cell.length_b   1.000
_cell.length_c   1.000
_cell.angle_alpha   90.00
_cell.angle_beta   90.00
_cell.angle_gamma   90.00
#
_symmetry.space_group_name_H-M   'P 1'
#
loop_
_entity.id
_entity.type
_entity.pdbx_description
1 polymer ?
#
loop_
_entity_poly.entity_id
_entity_poly.type
_entity_poly.pdbx_seq_one_letter_code
_entity_poly.pdbx_strand_id
1 'polypeptide(L)'
;MIKDSDNVKLLEPGKTPAKRKILVVEDNELNREILSSFLEERFEVLLAENGEEGLKILREYYRELSVVLLDICMPVCDGFEFLRRRNTDKVLSTIPVIVMTGSNSKDAEIQCLDLGAVDFIPKPYNFKIVMGRINSVIKLRESVLTLTAVEHDELTGIYTRQAFFYHAKVLLKAKAEEKFHLVVADIRDFKLINSSYGDKIGDQVLCYLARTYAKMMPHGLISRYGSDQFVCLAYGDMDLSLDIMKRVTEEIAENAPIPNLMVKYGIYEDIDISLPVSVICERGFMAIRSIRDNYENSIAYYTKELNQKQMLDRKLENRFDSAIRDKEFAAYFQPKYDVKTEKIVGAESLVRWINPDGSMVMPGDFIPLYERDGLIVKLDEYIFRYVCEFQRELIEKGQKLVPISVNLSRVSIHHTGVVERYVDIVKETGIPFSCVPIELTETATLNNVKIRDFTERLVNAGFALHMDDFGSGYSSLITLSELPFNTLKIDKSLIDCIGQDKGRMIVQQITILAHGLGMNVIAEGVESADQVEFLREMGCDAIQGFYYSRPLPRAEFVEKLCGA
;
A
#
# COMPACT_ATOMS: atom_id res chain seq x y z
N MET A 1 20.43 -17.37 25.39
CA MET A 1 19.96 -18.72 24.97
C MET A 1 18.64 -18.97 25.67
N ILE A 2 17.54 -18.69 25.05
CA ILE A 2 16.21 -19.14 25.44
C ILE A 2 15.65 -19.77 24.18
N LYS A 3 15.53 -21.09 24.25
CA LYS A 3 14.95 -21.94 23.21
C LYS A 3 13.43 -22.01 23.39
N ASP A 4 12.80 -22.03 22.23
CA ASP A 4 11.58 -22.72 21.84
C ASP A 4 10.22 -22.10 22.14
N SER A 5 9.70 -21.59 21.04
CA SER A 5 8.30 -21.52 20.69
C SER A 5 7.73 -22.95 20.53
N ASP A 6 6.71 -23.29 21.29
CA ASP A 6 5.82 -24.36 20.89
C ASP A 6 4.34 -24.02 21.15
N ASN A 7 3.65 -23.88 20.04
CA ASN A 7 2.26 -24.20 19.75
C ASN A 7 1.20 -24.09 20.85
N VAL A 8 0.43 -23.03 20.77
CA VAL A 8 -0.98 -23.08 21.19
C VAL A 8 -1.70 -24.01 20.21
N LYS A 9 -1.88 -25.26 20.59
CA LYS A 9 -2.74 -26.21 19.88
C LYS A 9 -4.17 -25.70 19.91
N LEU A 10 -4.68 -25.29 18.78
CA LEU A 10 -6.11 -25.21 18.52
C LEU A 10 -6.75 -26.56 18.85
N LEU A 11 -7.74 -26.56 19.73
CA LEU A 11 -8.50 -27.74 20.13
C LEU A 11 -9.15 -28.39 18.90
N GLU A 12 -8.73 -29.61 18.57
CA GLU A 12 -9.46 -30.47 17.65
C GLU A 12 -10.87 -30.75 18.20
N PRO A 13 -11.93 -30.70 17.42
CA PRO A 13 -13.28 -30.99 17.88
C PRO A 13 -13.35 -32.51 18.22
N GLY A 14 -13.45 -32.85 19.50
CA GLY A 14 -13.66 -34.21 19.95
C GLY A 14 -12.83 -34.67 21.16
N LYS A 15 -11.90 -33.89 21.69
CA LYS A 15 -11.18 -34.21 22.94
C LYS A 15 -11.83 -33.48 24.11
N THR A 16 -12.19 -34.23 25.15
CA THR A 16 -12.56 -33.70 26.47
C THR A 16 -11.48 -32.69 26.91
N PRO A 17 -11.83 -31.45 27.33
CA PRO A 17 -10.83 -30.47 27.74
C PRO A 17 -10.00 -31.07 28.90
N ALA A 18 -8.69 -30.99 28.79
CA ALA A 18 -7.77 -31.42 29.85
C ALA A 18 -8.15 -30.68 31.14
N LYS A 19 -8.20 -31.41 32.25
CA LYS A 19 -8.49 -30.83 33.57
C LYS A 19 -7.43 -29.77 33.88
N ARG A 20 -7.88 -28.60 34.38
CA ARG A 20 -6.98 -27.53 34.83
C ARG A 20 -6.16 -27.99 36.02
N LYS A 21 -4.88 -27.60 36.08
CA LYS A 21 -3.98 -27.96 37.18
C LYS A 21 -4.05 -26.98 38.34
N ILE A 22 -4.12 -27.48 39.54
CA ILE A 22 -4.08 -26.74 40.81
C ILE A 22 -2.98 -27.31 41.68
N LEU A 23 -2.19 -26.44 42.31
CA LEU A 23 -1.20 -26.86 43.31
C LEU A 23 -1.78 -26.61 44.71
N VAL A 24 -1.76 -27.64 45.55
CA VAL A 24 -2.12 -27.58 46.97
C VAL A 24 -0.85 -27.76 47.80
N VAL A 25 -0.52 -26.76 48.62
CA VAL A 25 0.63 -26.76 49.52
C VAL A 25 0.09 -26.76 50.96
N GLU A 26 0.17 -27.88 51.63
CA GLU A 26 -0.40 -28.11 52.96
C GLU A 26 0.46 -29.18 53.67
N ASP A 27 0.94 -28.94 54.89
CA ASP A 27 1.80 -29.86 55.64
C ASP A 27 1.04 -31.02 56.29
N ASN A 28 -0.21 -30.78 56.68
CA ASN A 28 -1.04 -31.81 57.30
C ASN A 28 -1.58 -32.79 56.24
N GLU A 29 -1.14 -34.05 56.33
CA GLU A 29 -1.48 -35.11 55.39
C GLU A 29 -3.00 -35.31 55.22
N LEU A 30 -3.76 -35.30 56.32
CA LEU A 30 -5.21 -35.47 56.29
C LEU A 30 -5.90 -34.31 55.56
N ASN A 31 -5.49 -33.06 55.82
CA ASN A 31 -6.02 -31.89 55.14
C ASN A 31 -5.70 -31.93 53.64
N ARG A 32 -4.48 -32.34 53.30
CA ARG A 32 -4.00 -32.46 51.92
C ARG A 32 -4.81 -33.51 51.16
N GLU A 33 -5.06 -34.70 51.76
CA GLU A 33 -5.88 -35.75 51.15
C GLU A 33 -7.35 -35.32 50.99
N ILE A 34 -7.93 -34.67 51.98
CA ILE A 34 -9.31 -34.15 51.91
C ILE A 34 -9.46 -33.13 50.76
N LEU A 35 -8.55 -32.18 50.66
CA LEU A 35 -8.57 -31.17 49.59
C LEU A 35 -8.35 -31.83 48.23
N SER A 36 -7.38 -32.73 48.10
CA SER A 36 -7.12 -33.45 46.85
C SER A 36 -8.35 -34.23 46.38
N SER A 37 -8.91 -35.07 47.24
CA SER A 37 -10.08 -35.90 46.91
C SER A 37 -11.27 -35.04 46.42
N PHE A 38 -11.48 -33.86 47.03
CA PHE A 38 -12.57 -32.96 46.64
C PHE A 38 -12.30 -32.23 45.31
N LEU A 39 -11.04 -31.82 45.09
CA LEU A 39 -10.67 -31.02 43.90
C LEU A 39 -10.45 -31.90 42.66
N GLU A 40 -10.06 -33.16 42.81
CA GLU A 40 -9.81 -34.12 41.73
C GLU A 40 -11.05 -34.40 40.86
N GLU A 41 -12.26 -34.18 41.39
CA GLU A 41 -13.47 -34.27 40.59
C GLU A 41 -13.41 -33.35 39.36
N ARG A 42 -12.78 -32.17 39.48
CA ARG A 42 -12.79 -31.13 38.45
C ARG A 42 -11.44 -30.66 37.96
N PHE A 43 -10.39 -30.90 38.76
CA PHE A 43 -9.02 -30.42 38.50
C PHE A 43 -8.03 -31.57 38.50
N GLU A 44 -6.86 -31.37 37.94
CA GLU A 44 -5.67 -32.16 38.15
C GLU A 44 -4.91 -31.52 39.32
N VAL A 45 -4.77 -32.26 40.44
CA VAL A 45 -4.23 -31.69 41.68
C VAL A 45 -2.78 -32.13 41.85
N LEU A 46 -1.89 -31.15 42.00
CA LEU A 46 -0.50 -31.36 42.40
C LEU A 46 -0.39 -31.06 43.88
N LEU A 47 0.34 -31.90 44.63
CA LEU A 47 0.46 -31.82 46.07
C LEU A 47 1.89 -31.50 46.50
N ALA A 48 2.04 -30.68 47.53
CA ALA A 48 3.30 -30.38 48.19
C ALA A 48 3.12 -30.34 49.71
N GLU A 49 4.09 -30.86 50.46
CA GLU A 49 4.05 -30.99 51.92
C GLU A 49 4.59 -29.74 52.64
N ASN A 50 5.25 -28.86 51.95
CA ASN A 50 5.81 -27.63 52.49
C ASN A 50 6.05 -26.61 51.37
N GLY A 51 6.37 -25.35 51.73
CA GLY A 51 6.59 -24.29 50.77
C GLY A 51 7.79 -24.50 49.84
N GLU A 52 8.85 -25.21 50.24
CA GLU A 52 10.02 -25.48 49.40
C GLU A 52 9.66 -26.41 48.25
N GLU A 53 8.93 -27.48 48.53
CA GLU A 53 8.42 -28.41 47.53
C GLU A 53 7.40 -27.73 46.64
N GLY A 54 6.51 -26.91 47.23
CA GLY A 54 5.55 -26.08 46.48
C GLY A 54 6.21 -25.15 45.47
N LEU A 55 7.31 -24.49 45.85
CA LEU A 55 8.08 -23.63 44.94
C LEU A 55 8.75 -24.40 43.81
N LYS A 56 9.20 -25.65 44.08
CA LYS A 56 9.78 -26.54 43.07
C LYS A 56 8.73 -26.92 42.03
N ILE A 57 7.57 -27.37 42.46
CA ILE A 57 6.45 -27.73 41.58
C ILE A 57 5.94 -26.49 40.82
N LEU A 58 5.85 -25.32 41.48
CA LEU A 58 5.45 -24.07 40.86
C LEU A 58 6.38 -23.68 39.69
N ARG A 59 7.71 -23.89 39.83
CA ARG A 59 8.69 -23.65 38.76
C ARG A 59 8.59 -24.63 37.60
N GLU A 60 8.28 -25.89 37.91
CA GLU A 60 8.17 -26.94 36.92
C GLU A 60 6.91 -26.80 36.07
N TYR A 61 5.76 -26.48 36.72
CA TYR A 61 4.44 -26.50 36.10
C TYR A 61 3.83 -25.11 35.92
N TYR A 62 4.59 -24.01 36.00
CA TYR A 62 4.06 -22.62 36.00
C TYR A 62 3.17 -22.29 34.81
N ARG A 63 3.40 -22.92 33.64
CA ARG A 63 2.61 -22.70 32.42
C ARG A 63 1.24 -23.37 32.47
N GLU A 64 1.09 -24.41 33.27
CA GLU A 64 -0.11 -25.24 33.33
C GLU A 64 -0.95 -24.96 34.57
N LEU A 65 -0.34 -24.40 35.62
CA LEU A 65 -1.01 -24.08 36.87
C LEU A 65 -1.99 -22.93 36.75
N SER A 66 -3.23 -23.17 37.17
CA SER A 66 -4.30 -22.17 37.22
C SER A 66 -4.33 -21.38 38.53
N VAL A 67 -4.08 -22.00 39.65
CA VAL A 67 -4.08 -21.41 41.00
C VAL A 67 -3.27 -22.28 41.95
N VAL A 68 -2.74 -21.65 43.00
CA VAL A 68 -2.08 -22.32 44.16
C VAL A 68 -2.97 -22.12 45.38
N LEU A 69 -3.26 -23.20 46.10
CA LEU A 69 -3.80 -23.18 47.46
C LEU A 69 -2.63 -23.36 48.44
N LEU A 70 -2.41 -22.39 49.32
CA LEU A 70 -1.22 -22.32 50.16
C LEU A 70 -1.58 -22.25 51.65
N ASP A 71 -1.16 -23.20 52.45
CA ASP A 71 -1.21 -23.03 53.91
C ASP A 71 -0.14 -22.03 54.38
N ILE A 72 -0.45 -21.32 55.46
CA ILE A 72 0.49 -20.36 56.08
C ILE A 72 1.46 -21.06 57.01
N CYS A 73 0.95 -21.97 57.85
CA CYS A 73 1.70 -22.55 58.94
C CYS A 73 2.28 -23.92 58.52
N MET A 74 3.45 -23.92 57.93
CA MET A 74 4.13 -25.14 57.48
C MET A 74 5.58 -25.17 57.95
N PRO A 75 6.14 -26.38 58.20
CA PRO A 75 7.56 -26.53 58.50
C PRO A 75 8.43 -26.27 57.25
N VAL A 76 9.74 -26.08 57.46
CA VAL A 76 10.78 -25.88 56.42
C VAL A 76 10.67 -24.57 55.68
N CYS A 77 9.54 -24.29 55.03
CA CYS A 77 9.24 -23.03 54.36
C CYS A 77 7.75 -22.72 54.56
N ASP A 78 7.48 -21.70 55.31
CA ASP A 78 6.11 -21.24 55.60
C ASP A 78 5.47 -20.52 54.41
N GLY A 79 4.16 -20.23 54.49
CA GLY A 79 3.43 -19.59 53.44
C GLY A 79 3.90 -18.14 53.14
N PHE A 80 4.40 -17.43 54.17
CA PHE A 80 4.93 -16.07 53.95
C PHE A 80 6.24 -16.08 53.17
N GLU A 81 7.12 -17.00 53.48
CA GLU A 81 8.39 -17.16 52.76
C GLU A 81 8.16 -17.65 51.35
N PHE A 82 7.19 -18.56 51.13
CA PHE A 82 6.75 -18.98 49.81
C PHE A 82 6.33 -17.79 48.97
N LEU A 83 5.46 -16.90 49.49
CA LEU A 83 5.00 -15.69 48.78
C LEU A 83 6.14 -14.74 48.47
N ARG A 84 7.06 -14.48 49.41
CA ARG A 84 8.23 -13.61 49.20
C ARG A 84 9.09 -14.13 48.04
N ARG A 85 9.46 -15.42 48.06
CA ARG A 85 10.31 -16.04 47.04
C ARG A 85 9.64 -16.11 45.67
N ARG A 86 8.34 -16.40 45.64
CA ARG A 86 7.55 -16.34 44.40
C ARG A 86 7.60 -14.98 43.77
N ASN A 87 7.48 -13.91 44.55
CA ASN A 87 7.46 -12.51 44.07
C ASN A 87 8.81 -12.03 43.54
N THR A 88 9.92 -12.69 43.84
CA THR A 88 11.22 -12.36 43.22
C THR A 88 11.29 -12.77 41.75
N ASP A 89 10.42 -13.64 41.29
CA ASP A 89 10.32 -14.09 39.91
C ASP A 89 9.08 -13.50 39.25
N LYS A 90 9.30 -12.66 38.22
CA LYS A 90 8.22 -11.98 37.50
C LYS A 90 7.21 -12.94 36.84
N VAL A 91 7.65 -14.12 36.44
CA VAL A 91 6.78 -15.12 35.80
C VAL A 91 5.96 -15.86 36.84
N LEU A 92 6.58 -16.33 37.90
CA LEU A 92 5.90 -17.07 38.98
C LEU A 92 4.92 -16.14 39.73
N SER A 93 5.21 -14.86 39.84
CA SER A 93 4.33 -13.85 40.49
C SER A 93 2.98 -13.67 39.78
N THR A 94 2.86 -14.08 38.49
CA THR A 94 1.59 -14.03 37.76
C THR A 94 0.60 -15.12 38.11
N ILE A 95 1.05 -16.22 38.80
CA ILE A 95 0.18 -17.32 39.17
C ILE A 95 -0.55 -16.99 40.47
N PRO A 96 -1.89 -16.94 40.48
CA PRO A 96 -2.63 -16.53 41.67
C PRO A 96 -2.48 -17.52 42.80
N VAL A 97 -2.36 -16.99 44.01
CA VAL A 97 -2.27 -17.79 45.26
C VAL A 97 -3.47 -17.44 46.14
N ILE A 98 -4.20 -18.45 46.55
CA ILE A 98 -5.24 -18.37 47.59
C ILE A 98 -4.66 -18.97 48.86
N VAL A 99 -4.65 -18.19 49.92
CA VAL A 99 -4.07 -18.62 51.21
C VAL A 99 -5.12 -19.29 52.06
N MET A 100 -4.74 -20.40 52.71
CA MET A 100 -5.59 -21.12 53.66
C MET A 100 -5.19 -20.72 55.08
N THR A 101 -6.13 -20.18 55.88
CA THR A 101 -5.86 -19.61 57.19
C THR A 101 -6.66 -20.24 58.32
N GLY A 102 -6.08 -20.33 59.53
CA GLY A 102 -6.81 -20.69 60.73
C GLY A 102 -7.66 -19.51 61.27
N SER A 103 -8.73 -19.81 61.95
CA SER A 103 -9.84 -18.90 62.28
C SER A 103 -9.54 -17.65 63.17
N ASN A 104 -8.28 -17.38 63.56
CA ASN A 104 -7.97 -16.30 64.54
C ASN A 104 -6.89 -15.27 64.13
N SER A 105 -6.55 -15.12 62.89
CA SER A 105 -5.40 -14.31 62.49
C SER A 105 -5.74 -13.31 61.37
N LYS A 106 -6.50 -12.27 61.69
CA LYS A 106 -6.74 -11.13 60.78
C LYS A 106 -5.43 -10.44 60.34
N ASP A 107 -4.44 -10.38 61.21
CA ASP A 107 -3.14 -9.78 60.91
C ASP A 107 -2.36 -10.62 59.86
N ALA A 108 -2.46 -11.96 59.95
CA ALA A 108 -1.84 -12.85 58.99
C ALA A 108 -2.52 -12.77 57.60
N GLU A 109 -3.85 -12.59 57.55
CA GLU A 109 -4.58 -12.38 56.30
C GLU A 109 -4.14 -11.12 55.59
N ILE A 110 -4.06 -9.98 56.31
CA ILE A 110 -3.59 -8.69 55.81
C ILE A 110 -2.16 -8.81 55.28
N GLN A 111 -1.26 -9.44 56.04
CA GLN A 111 0.13 -9.64 55.65
C GLN A 111 0.27 -10.49 54.40
N CYS A 112 -0.55 -11.55 54.21
CA CYS A 112 -0.54 -12.35 53.02
C CYS A 112 -1.05 -11.58 51.77
N LEU A 113 -2.07 -10.74 51.91
CA LEU A 113 -2.56 -9.87 50.84
C LEU A 113 -1.51 -8.85 50.44
N ASP A 114 -0.80 -8.22 51.40
CA ASP A 114 0.32 -7.32 51.12
C ASP A 114 1.48 -8.02 50.42
N LEU A 115 1.66 -9.34 50.64
CA LEU A 115 2.61 -10.20 49.94
C LEU A 115 2.08 -10.74 48.61
N GLY A 116 0.93 -10.28 48.15
CA GLY A 116 0.41 -10.60 46.82
C GLY A 116 -0.41 -11.90 46.74
N ALA A 117 -0.96 -12.38 47.81
CA ALA A 117 -2.04 -13.37 47.79
C ALA A 117 -3.30 -12.70 47.20
N VAL A 118 -4.07 -13.43 46.38
CA VAL A 118 -5.26 -12.89 45.70
C VAL A 118 -6.50 -13.01 46.57
N ASP A 119 -6.57 -14.04 47.41
CA ASP A 119 -7.72 -14.31 48.25
C ASP A 119 -7.31 -15.25 49.41
N PHE A 120 -8.22 -15.49 50.36
CA PHE A 120 -7.99 -16.44 51.47
C PHE A 120 -9.19 -17.34 51.70
N ILE A 121 -8.93 -18.55 52.29
CA ILE A 121 -9.91 -19.56 52.65
C ILE A 121 -9.74 -19.88 54.13
N PRO A 122 -10.76 -19.65 54.99
CA PRO A 122 -10.68 -20.00 56.40
C PRO A 122 -10.81 -21.52 56.61
N LYS A 123 -10.01 -22.07 57.59
CA LYS A 123 -10.17 -23.42 58.11
C LYS A 123 -11.15 -23.37 59.31
N PRO A 124 -12.08 -24.33 59.46
CA PRO A 124 -12.27 -25.56 58.68
C PRO A 124 -12.91 -25.30 57.32
N TYR A 125 -12.58 -26.11 56.33
CA TYR A 125 -12.95 -25.89 54.93
C TYR A 125 -14.45 -26.08 54.68
N ASN A 126 -15.09 -25.06 54.08
CA ASN A 126 -16.37 -25.21 53.43
C ASN A 126 -16.16 -25.36 51.91
N PHE A 127 -16.34 -26.55 51.40
CA PHE A 127 -16.03 -26.88 50.01
C PHE A 127 -16.79 -26.03 48.96
N LYS A 128 -18.01 -25.56 49.29
CA LYS A 128 -18.72 -24.64 48.40
C LYS A 128 -18.00 -23.30 48.30
N ILE A 129 -17.45 -22.80 49.43
CA ILE A 129 -16.67 -21.56 49.49
C ILE A 129 -15.34 -21.75 48.77
N VAL A 130 -14.63 -22.86 49.00
CA VAL A 130 -13.37 -23.22 48.35
C VAL A 130 -13.54 -23.17 46.82
N MET A 131 -14.54 -23.87 46.29
CA MET A 131 -14.83 -23.91 44.88
C MET A 131 -15.26 -22.55 44.32
N GLY A 132 -16.04 -21.77 45.06
CA GLY A 132 -16.45 -20.45 44.67
C GLY A 132 -15.26 -19.52 44.49
N ARG A 133 -14.30 -19.50 45.45
CA ARG A 133 -13.10 -18.67 45.40
C ARG A 133 -12.14 -19.09 44.28
N ILE A 134 -11.88 -20.41 44.15
CA ILE A 134 -11.06 -20.94 43.05
C ILE A 134 -11.64 -20.52 41.68
N ASN A 135 -12.93 -20.75 41.47
CA ASN A 135 -13.57 -20.39 40.21
C ASN A 135 -13.54 -18.87 39.94
N SER A 136 -13.72 -18.03 40.97
CA SER A 136 -13.64 -16.57 40.84
C SER A 136 -12.24 -16.10 40.45
N VAL A 137 -11.21 -16.65 41.09
CA VAL A 137 -9.80 -16.33 40.80
C VAL A 137 -9.40 -16.79 39.40
N ILE A 138 -9.79 -18.01 39.01
CA ILE A 138 -9.54 -18.54 37.66
C ILE A 138 -10.24 -17.69 36.60
N LYS A 139 -11.52 -17.33 36.78
CA LYS A 139 -12.25 -16.47 35.86
C LYS A 139 -11.63 -15.08 35.73
N LEU A 140 -11.20 -14.50 36.85
CA LEU A 140 -10.54 -13.19 36.82
C LEU A 140 -9.24 -13.26 36.01
N ARG A 141 -8.40 -14.28 36.23
CA ARG A 141 -7.16 -14.50 35.47
C ARG A 141 -7.44 -14.69 33.98
N GLU A 142 -8.41 -15.54 33.64
CA GLU A 142 -8.78 -15.76 32.25
C GLU A 142 -9.31 -14.49 31.56
N SER A 143 -10.09 -13.68 32.31
CA SER A 143 -10.56 -12.40 31.81
C SER A 143 -9.40 -11.43 31.54
N VAL A 144 -8.42 -11.37 32.44
CA VAL A 144 -7.21 -10.55 32.26
C VAL A 144 -6.38 -11.05 31.08
N LEU A 145 -6.15 -12.36 30.98
CA LEU A 145 -5.42 -12.95 29.84
C LEU A 145 -6.15 -12.70 28.50
N THR A 146 -7.47 -12.85 28.50
CA THR A 146 -8.31 -12.56 27.31
C THR A 146 -8.25 -11.09 26.92
N LEU A 147 -8.31 -10.17 27.90
CA LEU A 147 -8.18 -8.73 27.66
C LEU A 147 -6.79 -8.41 27.08
N THR A 148 -5.72 -8.99 27.65
CA THR A 148 -4.35 -8.78 27.17
C THR A 148 -4.16 -9.31 25.75
N ALA A 149 -4.72 -10.50 25.44
CA ALA A 149 -4.67 -11.09 24.11
C ALA A 149 -5.50 -10.30 23.07
N VAL A 150 -6.56 -9.60 23.51
CA VAL A 150 -7.32 -8.70 22.65
C VAL A 150 -6.60 -7.37 22.45
N GLU A 151 -5.86 -6.88 23.45
CA GLU A 151 -5.18 -5.59 23.38
C GLU A 151 -3.85 -5.64 22.63
N HIS A 152 -3.10 -6.72 22.73
CA HIS A 152 -1.76 -6.82 22.15
C HIS A 152 -1.66 -7.91 21.08
N ASP A 153 -0.91 -7.64 20.03
CA ASP A 153 -0.56 -8.61 18.99
C ASP A 153 0.39 -9.67 19.55
N GLU A 154 0.03 -10.94 19.43
CA GLU A 154 0.75 -12.07 20.03
C GLU A 154 2.21 -12.18 19.56
N LEU A 155 2.50 -11.81 18.30
CA LEU A 155 3.83 -11.91 17.73
C LEU A 155 4.72 -10.73 18.15
N THR A 156 4.21 -9.53 18.06
CA THR A 156 5.02 -8.29 18.18
C THR A 156 4.93 -7.65 19.56
N GLY A 157 3.89 -7.97 20.35
CA GLY A 157 3.64 -7.43 21.69
C GLY A 157 3.15 -5.96 21.72
N ILE A 158 3.03 -5.28 20.57
CA ILE A 158 2.44 -3.95 20.47
C ILE A 158 0.92 -4.02 20.37
N TYR A 159 0.21 -2.89 20.40
CA TYR A 159 -1.26 -2.89 20.35
C TYR A 159 -1.80 -3.54 19.08
N THR A 160 -2.93 -4.25 19.23
CA THR A 160 -3.78 -4.61 18.10
C THR A 160 -4.46 -3.37 17.52
N ARG A 161 -4.98 -3.46 16.30
CA ARG A 161 -5.75 -2.38 15.67
C ARG A 161 -6.93 -1.91 16.54
N GLN A 162 -7.65 -2.83 17.18
CA GLN A 162 -8.79 -2.48 18.03
C GLN A 162 -8.39 -1.72 19.29
N ALA A 163 -7.36 -2.20 19.96
CA ALA A 163 -6.81 -1.53 21.14
C ALA A 163 -6.26 -0.14 20.78
N PHE A 164 -5.56 -0.01 19.66
CA PHE A 164 -5.08 1.26 19.16
C PHE A 164 -6.21 2.28 18.99
N PHE A 165 -7.33 1.92 18.37
CA PHE A 165 -8.45 2.82 18.21
C PHE A 165 -9.03 3.29 19.53
N TYR A 166 -9.13 2.39 20.50
CA TYR A 166 -9.62 2.73 21.83
C TYR A 166 -8.67 3.69 22.55
N HIS A 167 -7.38 3.35 22.65
CA HIS A 167 -6.38 4.15 23.35
C HIS A 167 -6.09 5.47 22.64
N ALA A 168 -6.05 5.50 21.31
CA ALA A 168 -5.89 6.73 20.55
C ALA A 168 -7.04 7.71 20.81
N LYS A 169 -8.29 7.24 20.83
CA LYS A 169 -9.46 8.08 21.15
C LYS A 169 -9.37 8.69 22.54
N VAL A 170 -8.88 7.91 23.51
CA VAL A 170 -8.69 8.40 24.90
C VAL A 170 -7.55 9.42 24.95
N LEU A 171 -6.42 9.11 24.30
CA LEU A 171 -5.23 9.97 24.31
C LEU A 171 -5.48 11.32 23.63
N LEU A 172 -6.12 11.32 22.45
CA LEU A 172 -6.48 12.54 21.72
C LEU A 172 -7.37 13.48 22.55
N LYS A 173 -8.28 12.91 23.35
CA LYS A 173 -9.13 13.71 24.26
C LYS A 173 -8.38 14.22 25.49
N ALA A 174 -7.51 13.38 26.08
CA ALA A 174 -6.79 13.71 27.30
C ALA A 174 -5.72 14.79 27.08
N LYS A 175 -5.18 14.89 25.86
CA LYS A 175 -4.08 15.80 25.49
C LYS A 175 -4.46 16.71 24.31
N ALA A 176 -5.69 17.23 24.31
CA ALA A 176 -6.24 18.02 23.21
C ALA A 176 -5.45 19.30 22.86
N GLU A 177 -4.62 19.78 23.78
CA GLU A 177 -3.75 20.97 23.58
C GLU A 177 -2.42 20.62 22.89
N GLU A 178 -2.07 19.33 22.78
CA GLU A 178 -0.83 18.89 22.16
C GLU A 178 -0.98 18.73 20.66
N LYS A 179 0.12 18.90 19.92
CA LYS A 179 0.17 18.52 18.51
C LYS A 179 0.32 17.03 18.40
N PHE A 180 -0.46 16.44 17.54
CA PHE A 180 -0.39 15.01 17.25
C PHE A 180 0.09 14.75 15.83
N HIS A 181 0.84 13.65 15.67
CA HIS A 181 1.37 13.18 14.41
C HIS A 181 1.07 11.70 14.26
N LEU A 182 0.67 11.30 13.05
CA LEU A 182 0.49 9.90 12.70
C LEU A 182 1.55 9.48 11.68
N VAL A 183 2.22 8.40 11.97
CA VAL A 183 3.14 7.73 11.02
C VAL A 183 2.59 6.34 10.76
N VAL A 184 2.34 6.05 9.51
CA VAL A 184 1.96 4.72 9.05
C VAL A 184 3.15 4.11 8.33
N ALA A 185 3.43 2.84 8.57
CA ALA A 185 4.49 2.10 7.91
C ALA A 185 3.92 0.85 7.23
N ASP A 186 4.39 0.55 6.03
CA ASP A 186 3.99 -0.61 5.22
C ASP A 186 5.24 -1.29 4.68
N ILE A 187 5.41 -2.58 4.95
CA ILE A 187 6.56 -3.34 4.46
C ILE A 187 6.33 -3.70 3.00
N ARG A 188 7.22 -3.24 2.15
CA ARG A 188 7.10 -3.51 0.73
C ARG A 188 7.35 -4.99 0.42
N ASP A 189 6.48 -5.55 -0.42
CA ASP A 189 6.58 -6.92 -0.93
C ASP A 189 6.74 -7.99 0.17
N PHE A 190 6.09 -7.81 1.34
CA PHE A 190 6.23 -8.69 2.49
C PHE A 190 5.93 -10.16 2.17
N LYS A 191 4.98 -10.42 1.27
CA LYS A 191 4.70 -11.78 0.77
C LYS A 191 5.90 -12.40 0.07
N LEU A 192 6.66 -11.58 -0.68
CA LEU A 192 7.87 -12.03 -1.35
C LEU A 192 8.99 -12.33 -0.34
N ILE A 193 9.09 -11.53 0.73
CA ILE A 193 10.01 -11.79 1.85
C ILE A 193 9.71 -13.16 2.45
N ASN A 194 8.45 -13.44 2.79
CA ASN A 194 8.05 -14.74 3.34
C ASN A 194 8.33 -15.90 2.35
N SER A 195 8.08 -15.70 1.06
CA SER A 195 8.35 -16.72 0.04
C SER A 195 9.84 -17.00 -0.16
N SER A 196 10.70 -15.97 -0.02
CA SER A 196 12.13 -16.07 -0.28
C SER A 196 12.95 -16.50 0.94
N TYR A 197 12.58 -16.02 2.14
CA TYR A 197 13.33 -16.23 3.38
C TYR A 197 12.60 -17.12 4.40
N GLY A 198 11.33 -17.45 4.15
CA GLY A 198 10.46 -18.22 5.05
C GLY A 198 9.77 -17.38 6.12
N ASP A 199 8.61 -17.87 6.62
CA ASP A 199 7.73 -17.17 7.56
C ASP A 199 8.45 -16.78 8.87
N LYS A 200 9.38 -17.60 9.36
CA LYS A 200 10.15 -17.30 10.59
C LYS A 200 11.00 -16.03 10.46
N ILE A 201 11.55 -15.77 9.28
CA ILE A 201 12.32 -14.55 9.02
C ILE A 201 11.38 -13.35 8.88
N GLY A 202 10.23 -13.52 8.21
CA GLY A 202 9.18 -12.51 8.18
C GLY A 202 8.72 -12.10 9.59
N ASP A 203 8.50 -13.06 10.47
CA ASP A 203 8.17 -12.81 11.89
C ASP A 203 9.28 -12.02 12.61
N GLN A 204 10.54 -12.32 12.34
CA GLN A 204 11.68 -11.57 12.91
C GLN A 204 11.70 -10.12 12.40
N VAL A 205 11.38 -9.87 11.13
CA VAL A 205 11.27 -8.52 10.55
C VAL A 205 10.14 -7.74 11.26
N LEU A 206 8.97 -8.35 11.44
CA LEU A 206 7.84 -7.73 12.15
C LEU A 206 8.21 -7.38 13.60
N CYS A 207 8.82 -8.30 14.33
CA CYS A 207 9.27 -8.07 15.70
C CYS A 207 10.37 -7.02 15.80
N TYR A 208 11.27 -6.97 14.83
CA TYR A 208 12.32 -5.97 14.74
C TYR A 208 11.73 -4.56 14.58
N LEU A 209 10.82 -4.38 13.61
CA LEU A 209 10.17 -3.09 13.37
C LEU A 209 9.35 -2.63 14.58
N ALA A 210 8.56 -3.53 15.19
CA ALA A 210 7.78 -3.20 16.37
C ALA A 210 8.67 -2.69 17.53
N ARG A 211 9.80 -3.35 17.79
CA ARG A 211 10.76 -2.91 18.83
C ARG A 211 11.43 -1.59 18.48
N THR A 212 11.76 -1.39 17.21
CA THR A 212 12.40 -0.15 16.73
C THR A 212 11.46 1.02 16.91
N TYR A 213 10.20 0.90 16.47
CA TYR A 213 9.21 1.96 16.64
C TYR A 213 8.90 2.23 18.11
N ALA A 214 8.85 1.22 18.97
CA ALA A 214 8.66 1.39 20.41
C ALA A 214 9.80 2.16 21.07
N LYS A 215 11.04 1.99 20.61
CA LYS A 215 12.19 2.76 21.08
C LYS A 215 12.17 4.20 20.60
N MET A 216 11.78 4.43 19.34
CA MET A 216 11.72 5.77 18.73
C MET A 216 10.59 6.62 19.29
N MET A 217 9.49 6.00 19.74
CA MET A 217 8.29 6.69 20.23
C MET A 217 7.88 6.19 21.62
N PRO A 218 8.67 6.43 22.68
CA PRO A 218 8.44 5.88 24.02
C PRO A 218 7.13 6.35 24.67
N HIS A 219 6.57 7.46 24.21
CA HIS A 219 5.30 8.03 24.70
C HIS A 219 4.17 7.91 23.67
N GLY A 220 4.43 7.31 22.51
CA GLY A 220 3.46 7.11 21.44
C GLY A 220 2.65 5.82 21.60
N LEU A 221 1.54 5.72 20.87
CA LEU A 221 0.80 4.50 20.70
C LEU A 221 1.25 3.82 19.41
N ILE A 222 1.64 2.55 19.50
CA ILE A 222 2.15 1.78 18.36
C ILE A 222 1.31 0.53 18.20
N SER A 223 0.88 0.27 16.98
CA SER A 223 -0.02 -0.84 16.66
C SER A 223 0.44 -1.59 15.42
N ARG A 224 0.25 -2.89 15.43
CA ARG A 224 0.20 -3.69 14.23
C ARG A 224 -1.20 -3.61 13.64
N TYR A 225 -1.32 -2.82 12.57
CA TYR A 225 -2.62 -2.47 11.99
C TYR A 225 -3.15 -3.53 11.02
N GLY A 226 -2.25 -4.23 10.36
CA GLY A 226 -2.49 -5.33 9.42
C GLY A 226 -1.40 -6.38 9.50
N SER A 227 -1.27 -7.22 8.48
CA SER A 227 -0.25 -8.27 8.42
C SER A 227 1.18 -7.71 8.50
N ASP A 228 1.43 -6.67 7.69
CA ASP A 228 2.71 -6.02 7.42
C ASP A 228 2.66 -4.50 7.62
N GLN A 229 1.59 -4.00 8.24
CA GLN A 229 1.31 -2.58 8.43
C GLN A 229 1.36 -2.18 9.90
N PHE A 230 2.02 -1.07 10.17
CA PHE A 230 2.13 -0.47 11.48
C PHE A 230 1.54 0.94 11.48
N VAL A 231 0.96 1.33 12.59
CA VAL A 231 0.46 2.69 12.83
C VAL A 231 1.02 3.19 14.14
N CYS A 232 1.63 4.36 14.09
CA CYS A 232 2.23 5.04 15.23
C CYS A 232 1.55 6.39 15.42
N LEU A 233 0.98 6.66 16.58
CA LEU A 233 0.44 7.96 16.99
C LEU A 233 1.34 8.55 18.04
N ALA A 234 1.97 9.67 17.73
CA ALA A 234 2.84 10.41 18.63
C ALA A 234 2.28 11.81 18.91
N TYR A 235 2.75 12.47 19.98
CA TYR A 235 2.37 13.83 20.33
C TYR A 235 3.57 14.63 20.83
N GLY A 236 3.45 15.96 20.77
CA GLY A 236 4.52 16.90 21.09
C GLY A 236 5.30 17.35 19.86
N ASP A 237 6.36 18.11 20.07
CA ASP A 237 7.21 18.61 18.98
C ASP A 237 8.10 17.47 18.49
N MET A 238 7.78 16.94 17.30
CA MET A 238 8.57 15.93 16.60
C MET A 238 9.02 16.48 15.25
N ASP A 239 10.30 16.29 14.95
CA ASP A 239 10.82 16.58 13.61
C ASP A 239 10.63 15.35 12.71
N LEU A 240 9.62 15.43 11.86
CA LEU A 240 9.30 14.42 10.84
C LEU A 240 9.71 14.87 9.44
N SER A 241 10.62 15.84 9.33
CA SER A 241 11.12 16.33 8.04
C SER A 241 11.68 15.20 7.18
N LEU A 242 11.66 15.42 5.86
CA LEU A 242 12.10 14.41 4.88
C LEU A 242 13.52 13.91 5.15
N ASP A 243 14.43 14.80 5.59
CA ASP A 243 15.83 14.45 5.86
C ASP A 243 15.98 13.58 7.11
N ILE A 244 15.17 13.84 8.14
CA ILE A 244 15.13 12.99 9.34
C ILE A 244 14.55 11.63 8.99
N MET A 245 13.42 11.62 8.29
CA MET A 245 12.74 10.37 7.94
C MET A 245 13.57 9.50 6.99
N LYS A 246 14.33 10.09 6.07
CA LYS A 246 15.29 9.34 5.23
C LYS A 246 16.35 8.64 6.09
N ARG A 247 16.98 9.36 7.01
CA ARG A 247 17.98 8.78 7.95
C ARG A 247 17.40 7.65 8.78
N VAL A 248 16.18 7.84 9.31
CA VAL A 248 15.46 6.78 10.06
C VAL A 248 15.22 5.56 9.17
N THR A 249 14.83 5.75 7.92
CA THR A 249 14.58 4.65 6.98
C THR A 249 15.89 3.89 6.66
N GLU A 250 16.98 4.61 6.45
CA GLU A 250 18.31 4.03 6.21
C GLU A 250 18.80 3.24 7.42
N GLU A 251 18.71 3.80 8.64
CA GLU A 251 19.08 3.12 9.89
C GLU A 251 18.28 1.83 10.10
N ILE A 252 16.97 1.87 9.81
CA ILE A 252 16.10 0.69 9.90
C ILE A 252 16.52 -0.37 8.89
N ALA A 253 16.85 0.01 7.65
CA ALA A 253 17.25 -0.93 6.60
C ALA A 253 18.63 -1.57 6.90
N GLU A 254 19.58 -0.79 7.41
CA GLU A 254 20.93 -1.27 7.76
C GLU A 254 20.94 -2.28 8.92
N ASN A 255 20.05 -2.10 9.90
CA ASN A 255 19.97 -2.95 11.08
C ASN A 255 18.90 -4.06 10.98
N ALA A 256 18.28 -4.21 9.81
CA ALA A 256 17.21 -5.18 9.59
C ALA A 256 17.72 -6.63 9.58
N PRO A 257 16.86 -7.61 9.94
CA PRO A 257 17.21 -9.05 9.86
C PRO A 257 17.49 -9.56 8.45
N ILE A 258 17.09 -8.81 7.43
CA ILE A 258 17.29 -9.12 6.01
C ILE A 258 17.96 -7.93 5.29
N PRO A 259 18.77 -8.17 4.27
CA PRO A 259 19.33 -7.10 3.45
C PRO A 259 18.22 -6.39 2.64
N ASN A 260 18.41 -5.10 2.41
CA ASN A 260 17.53 -4.28 1.57
C ASN A 260 16.06 -4.29 1.99
N LEU A 261 15.78 -4.33 3.30
CA LEU A 261 14.41 -4.16 3.79
C LEU A 261 13.87 -2.79 3.37
N MET A 262 12.79 -2.80 2.61
CA MET A 262 12.12 -1.56 2.18
C MET A 262 10.81 -1.38 2.94
N VAL A 263 10.70 -0.24 3.64
CA VAL A 263 9.48 0.17 4.35
C VAL A 263 9.03 1.50 3.78
N LYS A 264 7.75 1.61 3.45
CA LYS A 264 7.12 2.87 3.03
C LYS A 264 6.43 3.53 4.19
N TYR A 265 6.59 4.84 4.28
CA TYR A 265 6.02 5.66 5.36
C TYR A 265 5.02 6.67 4.82
N GLY A 266 3.85 6.71 5.45
CA GLY A 266 2.84 7.74 5.25
C GLY A 266 2.71 8.59 6.50
N ILE A 267 2.93 9.88 6.38
CA ILE A 267 3.00 10.82 7.51
C ILE A 267 1.82 11.78 7.41
N TYR A 268 1.09 11.92 8.50
CA TYR A 268 0.08 12.95 8.69
C TYR A 268 0.48 13.79 9.89
N GLU A 269 1.10 14.94 9.61
CA GLU A 269 1.52 15.91 10.60
C GLU A 269 0.34 16.78 11.04
N ASP A 270 0.41 17.32 12.28
CA ASP A 270 -0.59 18.21 12.85
C ASP A 270 -2.02 17.71 12.59
N ILE A 271 -2.30 16.50 13.04
CA ILE A 271 -3.57 15.82 12.74
C ILE A 271 -4.76 16.62 13.28
N ASP A 272 -5.85 16.61 12.52
CA ASP A 272 -7.12 17.14 12.97
C ASP A 272 -7.76 16.17 13.98
N ILE A 273 -7.62 16.47 15.27
CA ILE A 273 -8.13 15.63 16.38
C ILE A 273 -9.65 15.56 16.46
N SER A 274 -10.38 16.42 15.74
CA SER A 274 -11.84 16.38 15.67
C SER A 274 -12.34 15.18 14.85
N LEU A 275 -11.48 14.59 14.05
CA LEU A 275 -11.81 13.48 13.17
C LEU A 275 -11.82 12.13 13.92
N PRO A 276 -12.63 11.17 13.47
CA PRO A 276 -12.53 9.80 13.94
C PRO A 276 -11.13 9.21 13.70
N VAL A 277 -10.62 8.41 14.65
CA VAL A 277 -9.29 7.77 14.54
C VAL A 277 -9.13 6.96 13.25
N SER A 278 -10.21 6.33 12.77
CA SER A 278 -10.21 5.61 11.49
C SER A 278 -9.90 6.51 10.29
N VAL A 279 -10.44 7.73 10.29
CA VAL A 279 -10.18 8.73 9.24
C VAL A 279 -8.74 9.25 9.32
N ILE A 280 -8.24 9.47 10.54
CA ILE A 280 -6.85 9.88 10.78
C ILE A 280 -5.89 8.82 10.20
N CYS A 281 -6.10 7.53 10.52
CA CYS A 281 -5.31 6.42 9.97
C CYS A 281 -5.43 6.34 8.44
N GLU A 282 -6.65 6.48 7.90
CA GLU A 282 -6.89 6.44 6.45
C GLU A 282 -6.08 7.51 5.70
N ARG A 283 -5.94 8.72 6.27
CA ARG A 283 -5.11 9.80 5.72
C ARG A 283 -3.63 9.41 5.64
N GLY A 284 -3.09 8.75 6.67
CA GLY A 284 -1.73 8.21 6.63
C GLY A 284 -1.55 7.15 5.53
N PHE A 285 -2.52 6.22 5.41
CA PHE A 285 -2.50 5.23 4.32
C PHE A 285 -2.69 5.85 2.93
N MET A 286 -3.42 6.96 2.81
CA MET A 286 -3.52 7.73 1.56
C MET A 286 -2.14 8.21 1.10
N ALA A 287 -1.32 8.69 2.03
CA ALA A 287 0.04 9.12 1.70
C ALA A 287 0.88 7.94 1.17
N ILE A 288 0.84 6.77 1.80
CA ILE A 288 1.56 5.57 1.28
C ILE A 288 1.06 5.20 -0.12
N ARG A 289 -0.25 5.20 -0.34
CA ARG A 289 -0.83 4.84 -1.65
C ARG A 289 -0.35 5.76 -2.78
N SER A 290 -0.08 7.05 -2.50
CA SER A 290 0.41 7.99 -3.51
C SER A 290 1.81 7.66 -4.04
N ILE A 291 2.59 6.86 -3.29
CA ILE A 291 3.94 6.43 -3.66
C ILE A 291 4.07 4.93 -3.85
N ARG A 292 2.94 4.19 -3.94
CA ARG A 292 2.96 2.73 -3.94
C ARG A 292 3.85 2.16 -5.03
N ASP A 293 3.74 2.69 -6.24
CA ASP A 293 4.45 2.20 -7.42
C ASP A 293 5.78 2.93 -7.68
N ASN A 294 6.11 3.91 -6.83
CA ASN A 294 7.38 4.63 -6.92
C ASN A 294 8.46 3.88 -6.14
N TYR A 295 9.52 3.47 -6.83
CA TYR A 295 10.65 2.72 -6.25
C TYR A 295 11.64 3.63 -5.53
N GLU A 296 11.72 4.90 -5.91
CA GLU A 296 12.69 5.85 -5.38
C GLU A 296 12.20 6.52 -4.08
N ASN A 297 10.88 6.67 -3.93
CA ASN A 297 10.29 7.33 -2.79
C ASN A 297 9.73 6.34 -1.77
N SER A 298 10.27 6.37 -0.56
CA SER A 298 9.79 5.58 0.59
C SER A 298 8.96 6.39 1.58
N ILE A 299 8.85 7.72 1.42
CA ILE A 299 8.20 8.63 2.37
C ILE A 299 7.22 9.53 1.63
N ALA A 300 6.00 9.65 2.15
CA ALA A 300 4.99 10.58 1.64
C ALA A 300 4.23 11.24 2.80
N TYR A 301 3.82 12.48 2.57
CA TYR A 301 3.04 13.26 3.53
C TYR A 301 1.59 13.38 3.06
N TYR A 302 0.67 13.24 3.99
CA TYR A 302 -0.73 13.54 3.71
C TYR A 302 -0.91 15.05 3.59
N THR A 303 -1.51 15.48 2.49
CA THR A 303 -1.96 16.86 2.29
C THR A 303 -3.43 16.88 1.90
N LYS A 304 -4.07 18.06 2.04
CA LYS A 304 -5.48 18.22 1.63
C LYS A 304 -5.65 18.03 0.11
N GLU A 305 -4.64 18.46 -0.65
CA GLU A 305 -4.59 18.31 -2.11
C GLU A 305 -4.54 16.84 -2.52
N LEU A 306 -3.76 16.02 -1.80
CA LEU A 306 -3.71 14.56 -2.01
C LEU A 306 -5.09 13.92 -1.82
N ASN A 307 -5.81 14.33 -0.77
CA ASN A 307 -7.17 13.84 -0.55
C ASN A 307 -8.14 14.28 -1.66
N GLN A 308 -8.05 15.54 -2.10
CA GLN A 308 -8.88 16.05 -3.20
C GLN A 308 -8.61 15.29 -4.50
N LYS A 309 -7.32 15.05 -4.81
CA LYS A 309 -6.93 14.24 -5.97
C LYS A 309 -7.50 12.83 -5.91
N GLN A 310 -7.37 12.12 -4.79
CA GLN A 310 -7.93 10.78 -4.65
C GLN A 310 -9.47 10.74 -4.75
N MET A 311 -10.15 11.76 -4.22
CA MET A 311 -11.60 11.87 -4.40
C MET A 311 -11.98 12.10 -5.86
N LEU A 312 -11.20 12.92 -6.58
CA LEU A 312 -11.39 13.14 -8.02
C LEU A 312 -11.14 11.84 -8.78
N ASP A 313 -10.02 11.14 -8.52
CA ASP A 313 -9.67 9.87 -9.16
C ASP A 313 -10.83 8.87 -9.04
N ARG A 314 -11.34 8.63 -7.83
CA ARG A 314 -12.49 7.74 -7.60
C ARG A 314 -13.75 8.17 -8.35
N LYS A 315 -14.00 9.48 -8.41
CA LYS A 315 -15.15 10.01 -9.16
C LYS A 315 -14.99 9.73 -10.66
N LEU A 316 -13.78 9.91 -11.21
CA LEU A 316 -13.49 9.66 -12.62
C LEU A 316 -13.57 8.16 -12.95
N GLU A 317 -13.02 7.28 -12.10
CA GLU A 317 -13.14 5.82 -12.24
C GLU A 317 -14.61 5.37 -12.30
N ASN A 318 -15.42 5.81 -11.33
CA ASN A 318 -16.82 5.42 -11.24
C ASN A 318 -17.67 5.93 -12.44
N ARG A 319 -17.26 7.01 -13.07
CA ARG A 319 -17.97 7.59 -14.22
C ARG A 319 -17.55 7.00 -15.56
N PHE A 320 -16.46 6.27 -15.64
CA PHE A 320 -15.86 5.82 -16.90
C PHE A 320 -16.87 5.11 -17.83
N ASP A 321 -17.52 4.04 -17.34
CA ASP A 321 -18.43 3.25 -18.18
C ASP A 321 -19.68 4.06 -18.61
N SER A 322 -20.15 4.99 -17.79
CA SER A 322 -21.24 5.91 -18.17
C SER A 322 -20.75 6.93 -19.20
N ALA A 323 -19.56 7.49 -19.01
CA ALA A 323 -19.00 8.49 -19.93
C ALA A 323 -18.75 7.92 -21.34
N ILE A 324 -18.29 6.65 -21.44
CA ILE A 324 -18.20 5.93 -22.73
C ILE A 324 -19.59 5.78 -23.37
N ARG A 325 -20.58 5.29 -22.61
CA ARG A 325 -21.94 5.05 -23.11
C ARG A 325 -22.64 6.32 -23.55
N ASP A 326 -22.47 7.40 -22.77
CA ASP A 326 -23.14 8.69 -22.98
C ASP A 326 -22.33 9.58 -23.95
N LYS A 327 -21.22 9.05 -24.54
CA LYS A 327 -20.37 9.72 -25.52
C LYS A 327 -19.76 11.03 -25.02
N GLU A 328 -19.39 11.08 -23.74
CA GLU A 328 -18.72 12.23 -23.13
C GLU A 328 -17.25 12.37 -23.58
N PHE A 329 -16.63 11.29 -24.09
CA PHE A 329 -15.31 11.33 -24.71
C PHE A 329 -15.41 11.71 -26.18
N ALA A 330 -14.63 12.70 -26.59
CA ALA A 330 -14.52 13.17 -27.96
C ALA A 330 -13.05 13.30 -28.37
N ALA A 331 -12.77 13.18 -29.67
CA ALA A 331 -11.47 13.51 -30.22
C ALA A 331 -11.46 14.95 -30.70
N TYR A 332 -10.47 15.74 -30.26
CA TYR A 332 -10.07 16.99 -30.87
C TYR A 332 -8.92 16.72 -31.83
N PHE A 333 -8.85 17.47 -32.92
CA PHE A 333 -7.90 17.24 -33.99
C PHE A 333 -6.91 18.38 -34.05
N GLN A 334 -5.62 18.07 -33.89
CA GLN A 334 -4.57 19.07 -34.07
C GLN A 334 -3.95 18.92 -35.46
N PRO A 335 -4.09 19.87 -36.36
CA PRO A 335 -3.58 19.78 -37.71
C PRO A 335 -2.06 19.73 -37.77
N LYS A 336 -1.53 18.87 -38.67
CA LYS A 336 -0.12 18.78 -39.04
C LYS A 336 0.06 19.47 -40.40
N TYR A 337 0.98 20.41 -40.47
CA TYR A 337 1.23 21.23 -41.65
C TYR A 337 2.55 20.81 -42.31
N ASP A 338 2.51 20.63 -43.65
CA ASP A 338 3.73 20.49 -44.44
C ASP A 338 4.54 21.81 -44.33
N VAL A 339 5.82 21.67 -43.98
CA VAL A 339 6.66 22.82 -43.66
C VAL A 339 6.95 23.73 -44.85
N LYS A 340 6.87 23.18 -46.10
CA LYS A 340 7.16 23.93 -47.35
C LYS A 340 5.93 24.60 -47.93
N THR A 341 4.82 23.84 -47.95
CA THR A 341 3.58 24.30 -48.62
C THR A 341 2.59 24.91 -47.65
N GLU A 342 2.81 24.78 -46.36
CA GLU A 342 1.93 25.21 -45.27
C GLU A 342 0.49 24.67 -45.36
N LYS A 343 0.32 23.56 -46.08
CA LYS A 343 -0.98 22.87 -46.19
C LYS A 343 -1.13 21.77 -45.14
N ILE A 344 -2.37 21.51 -44.76
CA ILE A 344 -2.68 20.40 -43.85
C ILE A 344 -2.44 19.09 -44.57
N VAL A 345 -1.52 18.28 -44.00
CA VAL A 345 -1.12 16.95 -44.51
C VAL A 345 -1.53 15.81 -43.56
N GLY A 346 -2.00 16.12 -42.38
CA GLY A 346 -2.49 15.19 -41.40
C GLY A 346 -3.06 15.88 -40.17
N ALA A 347 -3.43 15.11 -39.18
CA ALA A 347 -3.79 15.60 -37.87
C ALA A 347 -3.44 14.55 -36.80
N GLU A 348 -3.39 14.97 -35.55
CA GLU A 348 -3.37 14.12 -34.38
C GLU A 348 -4.70 14.19 -33.65
N SER A 349 -5.22 13.02 -33.23
CA SER A 349 -6.43 12.93 -32.41
C SER A 349 -6.06 12.98 -30.94
N LEU A 350 -6.58 13.98 -30.24
CA LEU A 350 -6.35 14.22 -28.83
C LEU A 350 -7.65 14.04 -28.06
N VAL A 351 -7.72 13.05 -27.18
CA VAL A 351 -8.91 12.78 -26.38
C VAL A 351 -9.27 13.97 -25.49
N ARG A 352 -10.56 14.26 -25.39
CA ARG A 352 -11.15 15.24 -24.46
C ARG A 352 -12.34 14.60 -23.77
N TRP A 353 -12.46 14.80 -22.47
CA TRP A 353 -13.64 14.40 -21.72
C TRP A 353 -14.51 15.60 -21.44
N ILE A 354 -15.67 15.66 -22.07
CA ILE A 354 -16.60 16.80 -22.00
C ILE A 354 -17.79 16.38 -21.14
N ASN A 355 -17.95 17.02 -19.99
CA ASN A 355 -19.09 16.80 -19.12
C ASN A 355 -20.40 17.29 -19.76
N PRO A 356 -21.57 16.78 -19.33
CA PRO A 356 -22.87 17.25 -19.81
C PRO A 356 -23.14 18.76 -19.61
N ASP A 357 -22.47 19.38 -18.65
CA ASP A 357 -22.55 20.82 -18.39
C ASP A 357 -21.59 21.66 -19.29
N GLY A 358 -20.85 21.01 -20.18
CA GLY A 358 -19.88 21.62 -21.07
C GLY A 358 -18.49 21.84 -20.45
N SER A 359 -18.30 21.55 -19.18
CA SER A 359 -16.97 21.59 -18.56
C SER A 359 -16.09 20.45 -19.09
N MET A 360 -14.76 20.67 -19.13
CA MET A 360 -13.81 19.69 -19.65
C MET A 360 -12.93 19.14 -18.53
N VAL A 361 -12.80 17.80 -18.47
CA VAL A 361 -11.78 17.13 -17.66
C VAL A 361 -10.51 17.03 -18.50
N MET A 362 -9.37 17.44 -17.92
CA MET A 362 -8.12 17.45 -18.66
C MET A 362 -7.52 16.06 -18.81
N PRO A 363 -6.90 15.72 -19.95
CA PRO A 363 -6.25 14.41 -20.17
C PRO A 363 -5.26 14.02 -19.07
N GLY A 364 -4.50 14.99 -18.54
CA GLY A 364 -3.56 14.78 -17.43
C GLY A 364 -4.21 14.30 -16.13
N ASP A 365 -5.51 14.51 -15.95
CA ASP A 365 -6.24 14.08 -14.74
C ASP A 365 -6.74 12.63 -14.85
N PHE A 366 -7.08 12.14 -16.06
CA PHE A 366 -7.69 10.82 -16.21
C PHE A 366 -6.82 9.78 -16.94
N ILE A 367 -5.94 10.17 -17.86
CA ILE A 367 -5.10 9.19 -18.60
C ILE A 367 -4.19 8.40 -17.66
N PRO A 368 -3.39 9.02 -16.76
CA PRO A 368 -2.54 8.25 -15.84
C PRO A 368 -3.35 7.35 -14.90
N LEU A 369 -4.55 7.80 -14.51
CA LEU A 369 -5.48 7.03 -13.69
C LEU A 369 -5.96 5.78 -14.45
N TYR A 370 -6.40 5.94 -15.70
CA TYR A 370 -6.93 4.85 -16.50
C TYR A 370 -5.85 3.88 -16.98
N GLU A 371 -4.61 4.35 -17.16
CA GLU A 371 -3.46 3.48 -17.39
C GLU A 371 -3.17 2.58 -16.19
N ARG A 372 -3.14 3.15 -14.98
CA ARG A 372 -2.94 2.42 -13.73
C ARG A 372 -3.99 1.32 -13.53
N ASP A 373 -5.25 1.63 -13.84
CA ASP A 373 -6.39 0.75 -13.57
C ASP A 373 -6.77 -0.14 -14.78
N GLY A 374 -6.04 -0.01 -15.91
CA GLY A 374 -6.27 -0.76 -17.14
C GLY A 374 -7.51 -0.33 -17.93
N LEU A 375 -8.21 0.74 -17.51
CA LEU A 375 -9.38 1.27 -18.21
C LEU A 375 -9.00 1.94 -19.54
N ILE A 376 -7.75 2.36 -19.67
CA ILE A 376 -7.21 3.01 -20.88
C ILE A 376 -7.40 2.15 -22.12
N VAL A 377 -7.34 0.81 -22.02
CA VAL A 377 -7.51 -0.10 -23.17
C VAL A 377 -8.87 0.09 -23.84
N LYS A 378 -9.93 0.27 -23.04
CA LYS A 378 -11.28 0.54 -23.56
C LYS A 378 -11.39 1.95 -24.14
N LEU A 379 -10.70 2.92 -23.54
CA LEU A 379 -10.70 4.31 -24.04
C LEU A 379 -9.94 4.42 -25.36
N ASP A 380 -8.78 3.79 -25.48
CA ASP A 380 -8.00 3.76 -26.72
C ASP A 380 -8.82 3.14 -27.87
N GLU A 381 -9.50 2.00 -27.62
CA GLU A 381 -10.38 1.37 -28.60
C GLU A 381 -11.56 2.28 -29.00
N TYR A 382 -12.16 2.97 -28.01
CA TYR A 382 -13.26 3.91 -28.25
C TYR A 382 -12.81 5.08 -29.12
N ILE A 383 -11.68 5.73 -28.82
CA ILE A 383 -11.14 6.85 -29.60
C ILE A 383 -10.69 6.39 -30.98
N PHE A 384 -10.06 5.21 -31.08
CA PHE A 384 -9.69 4.63 -32.37
C PHE A 384 -10.92 4.44 -33.27
N ARG A 385 -11.99 3.85 -32.76
CA ARG A 385 -13.27 3.69 -33.48
C ARG A 385 -13.87 5.05 -33.85
N TYR A 386 -13.86 6.00 -32.94
CA TYR A 386 -14.36 7.36 -33.18
C TYR A 386 -13.64 8.03 -34.38
N VAL A 387 -12.31 7.91 -34.44
CA VAL A 387 -11.52 8.45 -35.56
C VAL A 387 -11.82 7.72 -36.87
N CYS A 388 -11.92 6.40 -36.87
CA CYS A 388 -12.26 5.63 -38.05
C CYS A 388 -13.66 5.98 -38.60
N GLU A 389 -14.66 6.10 -37.74
CA GLU A 389 -16.01 6.53 -38.10
C GLU A 389 -16.01 7.97 -38.67
N PHE A 390 -15.23 8.87 -38.06
CA PHE A 390 -15.08 10.22 -38.59
C PHE A 390 -14.43 10.24 -39.98
N GLN A 391 -13.37 9.47 -40.21
CA GLN A 391 -12.73 9.34 -41.52
C GLN A 391 -13.71 8.79 -42.58
N ARG A 392 -14.52 7.78 -42.23
CA ARG A 392 -15.57 7.26 -43.08
C ARG A 392 -16.58 8.34 -43.49
N GLU A 393 -17.05 9.13 -42.54
CA GLU A 393 -17.98 10.23 -42.86
C GLU A 393 -17.37 11.27 -43.81
N LEU A 394 -16.06 11.58 -43.70
CA LEU A 394 -15.37 12.45 -44.64
C LEU A 394 -15.38 11.87 -46.06
N ILE A 395 -15.14 10.55 -46.19
CA ILE A 395 -15.22 9.82 -47.47
C ILE A 395 -16.63 9.89 -48.06
N GLU A 396 -17.65 9.57 -47.24
CA GLU A 396 -19.07 9.59 -47.68
C GLU A 396 -19.54 10.96 -48.17
N LYS A 397 -18.99 12.05 -47.56
CA LYS A 397 -19.28 13.44 -47.92
C LYS A 397 -18.39 13.97 -49.06
N GLY A 398 -17.48 13.13 -49.62
CA GLY A 398 -16.55 13.54 -50.64
C GLY A 398 -15.58 14.66 -50.21
N GLN A 399 -15.31 14.80 -48.91
CA GLN A 399 -14.41 15.78 -48.35
C GLN A 399 -12.95 15.32 -48.45
N LYS A 400 -12.02 16.27 -48.34
CA LYS A 400 -10.58 16.00 -48.37
C LYS A 400 -10.23 15.06 -47.21
N LEU A 401 -9.54 13.97 -47.49
CA LEU A 401 -9.05 12.99 -46.52
C LEU A 401 -7.59 13.27 -46.22
N VAL A 402 -7.23 13.26 -44.94
CA VAL A 402 -5.84 13.31 -44.44
C VAL A 402 -5.66 12.26 -43.36
N PRO A 403 -4.47 11.70 -43.20
CA PRO A 403 -4.20 10.79 -42.09
C PRO A 403 -4.45 11.44 -40.74
N ILE A 404 -5.17 10.76 -39.84
CA ILE A 404 -5.40 11.20 -38.46
C ILE A 404 -4.81 10.15 -37.53
N SER A 405 -3.71 10.50 -36.89
CA SER A 405 -3.03 9.58 -35.95
C SER A 405 -3.76 9.48 -34.61
N VAL A 406 -3.65 8.30 -34.01
CA VAL A 406 -4.24 7.95 -32.71
C VAL A 406 -3.15 7.47 -31.76
N ASN A 407 -3.11 8.04 -30.58
CA ASN A 407 -2.23 7.62 -29.50
C ASN A 407 -2.64 6.24 -28.96
N LEU A 408 -1.67 5.38 -28.67
CA LEU A 408 -1.88 4.08 -28.06
C LEU A 408 -1.06 3.96 -26.78
N SER A 409 -1.73 3.73 -25.67
CA SER A 409 -1.11 3.57 -24.37
C SER A 409 -0.20 2.33 -24.28
N ARG A 410 0.87 2.44 -23.51
CA ARG A 410 1.74 1.31 -23.17
C ARG A 410 0.96 0.11 -22.60
N VAL A 411 -0.08 0.35 -21.82
CA VAL A 411 -0.93 -0.69 -21.23
C VAL A 411 -1.66 -1.47 -22.33
N SER A 412 -2.16 -0.77 -23.34
CA SER A 412 -2.86 -1.38 -24.49
C SER A 412 -1.95 -2.27 -25.33
N ILE A 413 -0.67 -1.93 -25.47
CA ILE A 413 0.33 -2.75 -26.18
C ILE A 413 0.45 -4.14 -25.56
N HIS A 414 0.37 -4.24 -24.24
CA HIS A 414 0.50 -5.51 -23.51
C HIS A 414 -0.81 -6.30 -23.43
N HIS A 415 -1.91 -5.73 -23.88
CA HIS A 415 -3.21 -6.38 -23.83
C HIS A 415 -3.43 -7.28 -25.06
N THR A 416 -3.84 -8.52 -24.83
CA THR A 416 -4.09 -9.48 -25.91
C THR A 416 -5.27 -9.06 -26.80
N GLY A 417 -5.13 -9.23 -28.12
CA GLY A 417 -6.21 -9.01 -29.08
C GLY A 417 -6.44 -7.55 -29.50
N VAL A 418 -5.59 -6.58 -29.11
CA VAL A 418 -5.72 -5.17 -29.52
C VAL A 418 -5.53 -5.01 -31.02
N VAL A 419 -4.51 -5.64 -31.61
CA VAL A 419 -4.25 -5.55 -33.06
C VAL A 419 -5.44 -6.07 -33.86
N GLU A 420 -5.99 -7.23 -33.50
CA GLU A 420 -7.15 -7.82 -34.17
C GLU A 420 -8.36 -6.89 -34.09
N ARG A 421 -8.66 -6.34 -32.93
CA ARG A 421 -9.78 -5.38 -32.77
C ARG A 421 -9.61 -4.13 -33.64
N TYR A 422 -8.40 -3.58 -33.72
CA TYR A 422 -8.12 -2.41 -34.55
C TYR A 422 -8.26 -2.73 -36.04
N VAL A 423 -7.77 -3.89 -36.46
CA VAL A 423 -7.97 -4.39 -37.83
C VAL A 423 -9.46 -4.55 -38.17
N ASP A 424 -10.24 -5.11 -37.24
CA ASP A 424 -11.67 -5.32 -37.44
C ASP A 424 -12.41 -3.98 -37.52
N ILE A 425 -12.09 -2.98 -36.69
CA ILE A 425 -12.67 -1.64 -36.75
C ILE A 425 -12.40 -0.97 -38.10
N VAL A 426 -11.15 -1.04 -38.61
CA VAL A 426 -10.81 -0.48 -39.93
C VAL A 426 -11.58 -1.19 -41.06
N LYS A 427 -11.71 -2.51 -41.02
CA LYS A 427 -12.50 -3.27 -41.99
C LYS A 427 -14.00 -2.95 -41.90
N GLU A 428 -14.57 -2.84 -40.70
CA GLU A 428 -15.98 -2.45 -40.48
C GLU A 428 -16.29 -1.05 -41.04
N THR A 429 -15.36 -0.11 -40.86
CA THR A 429 -15.53 1.26 -41.36
C THR A 429 -15.18 1.44 -42.82
N GLY A 430 -14.40 0.49 -43.40
CA GLY A 430 -14.00 0.51 -44.80
C GLY A 430 -13.03 1.61 -45.20
N ILE A 431 -12.33 2.22 -44.23
CA ILE A 431 -11.30 3.22 -44.50
C ILE A 431 -9.96 2.56 -44.83
N PRO A 432 -9.05 3.23 -45.58
CA PRO A 432 -7.68 2.73 -45.75
C PRO A 432 -6.91 2.73 -44.42
N PHE A 433 -6.12 1.69 -44.14
CA PHE A 433 -5.27 1.61 -42.96
C PHE A 433 -4.31 2.81 -42.81
N SER A 434 -3.82 3.32 -43.95
CA SER A 434 -2.94 4.49 -43.98
C SER A 434 -3.60 5.79 -43.50
N CYS A 435 -4.94 5.83 -43.38
CA CYS A 435 -5.67 7.01 -42.89
C CYS A 435 -5.66 7.12 -41.36
N VAL A 436 -5.30 6.05 -40.63
CA VAL A 436 -5.30 6.04 -39.17
C VAL A 436 -3.95 5.51 -38.63
N PRO A 437 -2.86 6.31 -38.73
CA PRO A 437 -1.58 5.97 -38.14
C PRO A 437 -1.69 5.79 -36.63
N ILE A 438 -0.85 4.92 -36.05
CA ILE A 438 -0.80 4.67 -34.60
C ILE A 438 0.45 5.30 -34.03
N GLU A 439 0.30 6.09 -32.99
CA GLU A 439 1.39 6.76 -32.27
C GLU A 439 1.75 5.98 -30.99
N LEU A 440 3.04 5.70 -30.83
CA LEU A 440 3.61 5.00 -29.66
C LEU A 440 4.67 5.90 -29.05
N THR A 441 4.56 6.16 -27.74
CA THR A 441 5.58 6.97 -27.05
C THR A 441 6.93 6.23 -26.98
N GLU A 442 8.01 6.99 -26.92
CA GLU A 442 9.36 6.46 -26.78
C GLU A 442 9.49 5.48 -25.61
N THR A 443 8.95 5.84 -24.45
CA THR A 443 9.00 5.02 -23.24
C THR A 443 8.21 3.72 -23.35
N ALA A 444 7.18 3.68 -24.18
CA ALA A 444 6.41 2.47 -24.44
C ALA A 444 7.21 1.44 -25.25
N THR A 445 8.25 1.88 -25.96
CA THR A 445 9.04 1.03 -26.88
C THR A 445 10.31 0.44 -26.24
N LEU A 446 10.63 0.77 -25.00
CA LEU A 446 11.84 0.31 -24.33
C LEU A 446 11.83 -1.19 -24.04
N ASN A 447 12.82 -1.91 -24.60
CA ASN A 447 13.29 -3.26 -24.22
C ASN A 447 12.25 -4.39 -24.08
N ASN A 448 11.43 -4.66 -25.13
CA ASN A 448 10.56 -5.83 -25.03
C ASN A 448 10.40 -6.57 -26.37
N VAL A 449 10.71 -7.88 -26.39
CA VAL A 449 10.43 -8.78 -27.53
C VAL A 449 8.95 -8.70 -27.95
N LYS A 450 8.05 -8.47 -27.01
CA LYS A 450 6.60 -8.31 -27.28
C LYS A 450 6.28 -7.07 -28.11
N ILE A 451 7.03 -5.99 -27.96
CA ILE A 451 6.84 -4.76 -28.75
C ILE A 451 7.18 -4.96 -30.21
N ARG A 452 8.26 -5.70 -30.51
CA ARG A 452 8.62 -6.02 -31.90
C ARG A 452 7.50 -6.81 -32.58
N ASP A 453 7.03 -7.91 -31.95
CA ASP A 453 5.89 -8.69 -32.49
C ASP A 453 4.64 -7.82 -32.68
N PHE A 454 4.33 -6.98 -31.71
CA PHE A 454 3.17 -6.09 -31.77
C PHE A 454 3.27 -5.08 -32.92
N THR A 455 4.40 -4.39 -33.08
CA THR A 455 4.62 -3.40 -34.13
C THR A 455 4.69 -4.04 -35.52
N GLU A 456 5.33 -5.20 -35.66
CA GLU A 456 5.35 -5.97 -36.90
C GLU A 456 3.93 -6.40 -37.33
N ARG A 457 3.08 -6.84 -36.40
CA ARG A 457 1.69 -7.20 -36.68
C ARG A 457 0.85 -6.02 -37.15
N LEU A 458 1.03 -4.83 -36.55
CA LEU A 458 0.36 -3.59 -37.00
C LEU A 458 0.80 -3.22 -38.42
N VAL A 459 2.10 -3.21 -38.72
CA VAL A 459 2.62 -2.88 -40.05
C VAL A 459 2.18 -3.90 -41.08
N ASN A 460 2.21 -5.20 -40.77
CA ASN A 460 1.72 -6.24 -41.64
C ASN A 460 0.21 -6.15 -41.94
N ALA A 461 -0.57 -5.54 -41.03
CA ALA A 461 -1.97 -5.22 -41.26
C ALA A 461 -2.18 -3.98 -42.13
N GLY A 462 -1.13 -3.16 -42.34
CA GLY A 462 -1.16 -1.98 -43.19
C GLY A 462 -1.18 -0.64 -42.44
N PHE A 463 -1.03 -0.62 -41.13
CA PHE A 463 -0.92 0.62 -40.32
C PHE A 463 0.44 1.29 -40.50
N ALA A 464 0.44 2.60 -40.55
CA ALA A 464 1.65 3.41 -40.36
C ALA A 464 1.89 3.60 -38.84
N LEU A 465 3.16 3.56 -38.43
CA LEU A 465 3.55 3.75 -37.04
C LEU A 465 4.36 5.01 -36.86
N HIS A 466 3.99 5.84 -35.89
CA HIS A 466 4.71 7.03 -35.52
C HIS A 466 5.35 6.83 -34.14
N MET A 467 6.63 7.19 -34.00
CA MET A 467 7.29 7.30 -32.70
C MET A 467 7.04 8.68 -32.13
N ASP A 468 6.42 8.74 -30.97
CA ASP A 468 6.03 9.96 -30.27
C ASP A 468 6.98 10.33 -29.12
N ASP A 469 6.98 11.62 -28.74
CA ASP A 469 7.75 12.19 -27.62
C ASP A 469 9.27 11.94 -27.72
N PHE A 470 9.84 11.85 -28.93
CA PHE A 470 11.26 11.55 -29.08
C PHE A 470 12.16 12.66 -28.52
N GLY A 471 13.01 12.27 -27.54
CA GLY A 471 13.94 13.16 -26.85
C GLY A 471 13.45 13.61 -25.48
N SER A 472 12.26 13.22 -25.04
CA SER A 472 11.77 13.48 -23.69
C SER A 472 12.32 12.49 -22.63
N GLY A 473 12.88 11.35 -23.06
CA GLY A 473 13.31 10.25 -22.21
C GLY A 473 14.71 9.70 -22.49
N TYR A 474 14.95 8.46 -22.10
CA TYR A 474 16.19 7.73 -22.34
C TYR A 474 16.14 7.02 -23.71
N SER A 475 16.23 7.78 -24.79
CA SER A 475 16.19 7.22 -26.14
C SER A 475 17.34 6.29 -26.43
N SER A 476 17.05 5.05 -26.79
CA SER A 476 18.01 4.19 -27.45
C SER A 476 17.89 4.38 -28.97
N LEU A 477 18.90 4.96 -29.61
CA LEU A 477 19.00 5.02 -31.07
C LEU A 477 18.88 3.64 -31.73
N ILE A 478 19.15 2.58 -30.96
CA ILE A 478 18.98 1.19 -31.37
C ILE A 478 17.49 0.88 -31.63
N THR A 479 16.58 1.39 -30.80
CA THR A 479 15.14 1.17 -30.94
C THR A 479 14.60 1.73 -32.27
N LEU A 480 15.10 2.90 -32.72
CA LEU A 480 14.76 3.47 -34.02
C LEU A 480 15.16 2.59 -35.20
N SER A 481 16.27 1.87 -35.08
CA SER A 481 16.75 0.99 -36.17
C SER A 481 16.09 -0.39 -36.16
N GLU A 482 15.51 -0.79 -35.03
CA GLU A 482 14.96 -2.15 -34.84
C GLU A 482 13.44 -2.23 -35.06
N LEU A 483 12.70 -1.14 -34.83
CA LEU A 483 11.25 -1.12 -34.96
C LEU A 483 10.81 -0.43 -36.26
N PRO A 484 9.72 -0.88 -36.89
CA PRO A 484 9.30 -0.44 -38.23
C PRO A 484 8.50 0.87 -38.19
N PHE A 485 9.07 1.93 -37.62
CA PHE A 485 8.45 3.26 -37.61
C PHE A 485 8.57 3.96 -38.97
N ASN A 486 7.48 4.64 -39.37
CA ASN A 486 7.41 5.42 -40.60
C ASN A 486 7.66 6.92 -40.35
N THR A 487 7.42 7.38 -39.10
CA THR A 487 7.49 8.79 -38.73
C THR A 487 8.09 8.94 -37.36
N LEU A 488 8.95 9.93 -37.18
CA LEU A 488 9.52 10.38 -35.92
C LEU A 488 8.93 11.74 -35.56
N LYS A 489 8.34 11.87 -34.37
CA LYS A 489 7.84 13.12 -33.82
C LYS A 489 8.85 13.64 -32.80
N ILE A 490 9.42 14.83 -33.07
CA ILE A 490 10.40 15.49 -32.17
C ILE A 490 9.62 16.24 -31.12
N ASP A 491 9.85 15.88 -29.86
CA ASP A 491 9.16 16.47 -28.70
C ASP A 491 9.43 17.97 -28.55
N LYS A 492 8.45 18.69 -28.00
CA LYS A 492 8.49 20.13 -27.72
C LYS A 492 9.75 20.54 -26.93
N SER A 493 10.22 19.72 -25.98
CA SER A 493 11.39 20.04 -25.17
C SER A 493 12.66 20.26 -26.00
N LEU A 494 12.84 19.51 -27.09
CA LEU A 494 13.93 19.70 -28.03
C LEU A 494 13.70 20.92 -28.93
N ILE A 495 12.46 21.15 -29.35
CA ILE A 495 12.09 22.31 -30.17
C ILE A 495 12.27 23.63 -29.38
N ASP A 496 11.99 23.64 -28.10
CA ASP A 496 12.23 24.79 -27.21
C ASP A 496 13.72 25.14 -27.09
N CYS A 497 14.61 24.16 -27.31
CA CYS A 497 16.06 24.36 -27.28
C CYS A 497 16.65 25.00 -28.58
N ILE A 498 15.88 25.18 -29.63
CA ILE A 498 16.34 25.72 -30.93
C ILE A 498 16.93 27.16 -30.82
N GLY A 499 16.57 27.91 -29.78
CA GLY A 499 17.19 29.22 -29.49
C GLY A 499 18.70 29.15 -29.14
N GLN A 500 19.27 27.95 -28.93
CA GLN A 500 20.68 27.71 -28.59
C GLN A 500 21.36 26.90 -29.71
N ASP A 501 22.63 27.23 -30.03
CA ASP A 501 23.39 26.52 -31.07
C ASP A 501 23.45 24.98 -30.87
N LYS A 502 23.57 24.54 -29.62
CA LYS A 502 23.57 23.10 -29.30
C LYS A 502 22.20 22.45 -29.59
N GLY A 503 21.10 23.13 -29.27
CA GLY A 503 19.75 22.63 -29.53
C GLY A 503 19.51 22.53 -31.04
N ARG A 504 19.88 23.55 -31.82
CA ARG A 504 19.82 23.50 -33.29
C ARG A 504 20.58 22.29 -33.86
N MET A 505 21.83 22.07 -33.40
CA MET A 505 22.64 20.95 -33.86
C MET A 505 21.98 19.61 -33.54
N ILE A 506 21.39 19.46 -32.35
CA ILE A 506 20.71 18.21 -31.95
C ILE A 506 19.53 17.93 -32.87
N VAL A 507 18.61 18.88 -33.04
CA VAL A 507 17.42 18.74 -33.90
C VAL A 507 17.83 18.42 -35.35
N GLN A 508 18.86 19.09 -35.85
CA GLN A 508 19.40 18.85 -37.19
C GLN A 508 19.90 17.40 -37.35
N GLN A 509 20.70 16.90 -36.38
CA GLN A 509 21.25 15.55 -36.46
C GLN A 509 20.16 14.48 -36.32
N ILE A 510 19.13 14.73 -35.48
CA ILE A 510 17.96 13.84 -35.37
C ILE A 510 17.21 13.77 -36.69
N THR A 511 16.97 14.91 -37.35
CA THR A 511 16.28 14.98 -38.65
C THR A 511 17.05 14.21 -39.72
N ILE A 512 18.37 14.39 -39.80
CA ILE A 512 19.24 13.66 -40.74
C ILE A 512 19.19 12.16 -40.46
N LEU A 513 19.28 11.76 -39.21
CA LEU A 513 19.23 10.33 -38.81
C LEU A 513 17.90 9.70 -39.18
N ALA A 514 16.78 10.35 -38.88
CA ALA A 514 15.45 9.84 -39.18
C ALA A 514 15.27 9.64 -40.70
N HIS A 515 15.64 10.63 -41.51
CA HIS A 515 15.62 10.51 -42.97
C HIS A 515 16.54 9.41 -43.48
N GLY A 516 17.75 9.26 -42.88
CA GLY A 516 18.67 8.16 -43.18
C GLY A 516 18.09 6.76 -42.91
N LEU A 517 17.13 6.68 -41.98
CA LEU A 517 16.36 5.46 -41.66
C LEU A 517 15.07 5.33 -42.49
N GLY A 518 14.79 6.27 -43.38
CA GLY A 518 13.58 6.26 -44.23
C GLY A 518 12.32 6.72 -43.53
N MET A 519 12.44 7.47 -42.43
CA MET A 519 11.33 8.00 -41.64
C MET A 519 11.06 9.45 -42.00
N ASN A 520 9.77 9.86 -41.98
CA ASN A 520 9.38 11.28 -42.00
C ASN A 520 9.62 11.90 -40.62
N VAL A 521 9.79 13.22 -40.58
CA VAL A 521 10.02 13.96 -39.33
C VAL A 521 8.90 14.99 -39.12
N ILE A 522 8.26 14.96 -37.95
CA ILE A 522 7.28 15.94 -37.50
C ILE A 522 7.85 16.65 -36.27
N ALA A 523 7.88 17.98 -36.30
CA ALA A 523 8.25 18.79 -35.13
C ALA A 523 7.01 19.20 -34.34
N GLU A 524 7.02 18.94 -33.05
CA GLU A 524 5.90 19.23 -32.15
C GLU A 524 6.11 20.50 -31.31
N GLY A 525 5.00 21.08 -30.85
CA GLY A 525 5.04 22.22 -29.94
C GLY A 525 5.64 23.46 -30.55
N VAL A 526 5.58 23.63 -31.88
CA VAL A 526 6.10 24.80 -32.58
C VAL A 526 5.21 26.00 -32.31
N GLU A 527 5.80 27.10 -31.76
CA GLU A 527 5.07 28.28 -31.29
C GLU A 527 5.52 29.59 -31.94
N SER A 528 6.66 29.60 -32.66
CA SER A 528 7.21 30.84 -33.25
C SER A 528 7.60 30.71 -34.73
N ALA A 529 7.62 31.83 -35.44
CA ALA A 529 8.05 31.91 -36.84
C ALA A 529 9.53 31.48 -37.00
N ASP A 530 10.40 31.85 -36.05
CA ASP A 530 11.84 31.53 -36.11
C ASP A 530 12.05 30.00 -36.03
N GLN A 531 11.20 29.29 -35.22
CA GLN A 531 11.21 27.83 -35.16
C GLN A 531 10.79 27.23 -36.51
N VAL A 532 9.74 27.76 -37.14
CA VAL A 532 9.26 27.30 -38.46
C VAL A 532 10.34 27.48 -39.52
N GLU A 533 11.00 28.66 -39.58
CA GLU A 533 12.05 28.93 -40.55
C GLU A 533 13.23 27.96 -40.39
N PHE A 534 13.71 27.78 -39.16
CA PHE A 534 14.77 26.82 -38.87
C PHE A 534 14.40 25.41 -39.29
N LEU A 535 13.19 24.91 -38.92
CA LEU A 535 12.73 23.56 -39.26
C LEU A 535 12.60 23.35 -40.77
N ARG A 536 12.21 24.43 -41.52
CA ARG A 536 12.16 24.43 -42.98
C ARG A 536 13.54 24.29 -43.60
N GLU A 537 14.53 25.04 -43.06
CA GLU A 537 15.92 24.93 -43.51
C GLU A 537 16.54 23.57 -43.23
N MET A 538 16.19 22.93 -42.09
CA MET A 538 16.68 21.60 -41.73
C MET A 538 15.97 20.47 -42.47
N GLY A 539 14.95 20.77 -43.26
CA GLY A 539 14.25 19.80 -44.06
C GLY A 539 13.25 18.93 -43.27
N CYS A 540 12.75 19.43 -42.13
CA CYS A 540 11.63 18.79 -41.43
C CYS A 540 10.43 18.65 -42.41
N ASP A 541 9.68 17.55 -42.34
CA ASP A 541 8.60 17.26 -43.28
C ASP A 541 7.29 17.96 -42.89
N ALA A 542 6.94 17.88 -41.60
CA ALA A 542 5.73 18.52 -41.10
C ALA A 542 5.92 19.14 -39.72
N ILE A 543 5.03 20.06 -39.40
CA ILE A 543 5.03 20.81 -38.13
C ILE A 543 3.65 20.71 -37.50
N GLN A 544 3.66 20.56 -36.17
CA GLN A 544 2.47 20.60 -35.31
C GLN A 544 2.73 21.53 -34.15
N GLY A 545 1.84 22.52 -33.92
CA GLY A 545 2.02 23.45 -32.82
C GLY A 545 1.06 24.62 -32.84
N PHE A 546 1.07 25.42 -31.77
CA PHE A 546 0.16 26.54 -31.57
C PHE A 546 0.45 27.72 -32.53
N TYR A 547 1.58 27.71 -33.18
CA TYR A 547 1.87 28.69 -34.24
C TYR A 547 0.81 28.64 -35.35
N TYR A 548 0.43 27.42 -35.79
CA TYR A 548 -0.59 27.24 -36.82
C TYR A 548 -1.99 26.97 -36.24
N SER A 549 -2.11 26.10 -35.27
CA SER A 549 -3.41 25.72 -34.71
C SER A 549 -3.32 25.03 -33.36
N ARG A 550 -4.27 25.37 -32.51
CA ARG A 550 -4.58 24.53 -31.33
C ARG A 550 -5.38 23.30 -31.76
N PRO A 551 -5.50 22.27 -30.90
CA PRO A 551 -6.44 21.20 -31.14
C PRO A 551 -7.87 21.73 -31.33
N LEU A 552 -8.54 21.33 -32.41
CA LEU A 552 -9.85 21.81 -32.82
C LEU A 552 -10.93 20.74 -32.59
N PRO A 553 -12.13 21.11 -32.18
CA PRO A 553 -13.26 20.21 -32.23
C PRO A 553 -13.58 19.84 -33.69
N ARG A 554 -14.26 18.72 -33.87
CA ARG A 554 -14.52 18.11 -35.18
C ARG A 554 -15.04 19.08 -36.27
N ALA A 555 -16.03 19.92 -35.94
CA ALA A 555 -16.63 20.85 -36.90
C ALA A 555 -15.61 21.88 -37.41
N GLU A 556 -14.86 22.50 -36.51
CA GLU A 556 -13.84 23.51 -36.84
C GLU A 556 -12.67 22.90 -37.63
N PHE A 557 -12.30 21.64 -37.30
CA PHE A 557 -11.26 20.93 -38.05
C PHE A 557 -11.68 20.69 -39.50
N VAL A 558 -12.93 20.29 -39.75
CA VAL A 558 -13.47 20.09 -41.12
C VAL A 558 -13.49 21.39 -41.89
N GLU A 559 -13.96 22.49 -41.27
CA GLU A 559 -13.96 23.82 -41.90
C GLU A 559 -12.54 24.24 -42.32
N LYS A 560 -11.58 24.05 -41.42
CA LYS A 560 -10.18 24.39 -41.67
C LYS A 560 -9.54 23.50 -42.74
N LEU A 561 -9.90 22.20 -42.77
CA LEU A 561 -9.40 21.26 -43.77
C LEU A 561 -9.93 21.54 -45.18
N CYS A 562 -11.17 22.00 -45.29
CA CYS A 562 -11.81 22.32 -46.56
C CYS A 562 -11.50 23.75 -47.07
N GLY A 563 -11.14 24.66 -46.18
CA GLY A 563 -10.82 26.06 -46.51
C GLY A 563 -9.32 26.32 -46.76
N ALA A 564 -8.47 25.31 -46.58
CA ALA A 564 -7.01 25.39 -46.73
C ALA A 564 -6.51 24.95 -48.12
#